data_f82e2756f3095459b5e2d6c86306646d
#
_entry.id   f82e2756f3095459b5e2d6c86306646d
#
_cell.length_a   1.000
_cell.length_b   1.000
_cell.length_c   1.000
_cell.angle_alpha   90.00
_cell.angle_beta   90.00
_cell.angle_gamma   90.00
#
_symmetry.space_group_name_H-M   'P 1'
#
loop_
_entity.id
_entity.type
_entity.pdbx_description
1 polymer ?
#
loop_
_entity_poly.entity_id
_entity_poly.type
_entity_poly.pdbx_seq_one_letter_code
_entity_poly.pdbx_strand_id
1 'polypeptide(L)'
;MAKPLLVFVHGWSVTSTATYGELPARLRREAANAGGPGIDIAHLHVGQYVSFRDEVQMADLARAFNQALGRVLDEAGAGRRFACITHSTGGPVVREWLDRHYVRTGRLDDCPLSHLIMLAPANFGSALAQLGKGRLAGMKAWFQGIEPGQGVLDWLELSSPESLALNLRWIGEYPALKLSSRRAPVFPFVLSGDAIDRKLYDHVNSYTGETGGDGVVRLAAANLDATHHVFAQDALVPGEALPAARRRLKPLRHVSTKQAAPTPFKIVPGVSHSGTDMGIMAGVRDDGRPHPTVDAILRCLAVSDAAGHAALRKAFDAENAAHQHLSRRIEVEKVPVLPDRIYIHDPHAMVIFRVLDATGARVPEMDLLLTAGPAGDPNQLPQGFLTDRQGNRRAPGNLAFFLNHAVLAGCPELRDERGRLVRAELLPRPPYSLKLSPRVDDRLVGHWGGVLDPEFGDLLAALPPNRTTIIDFVLTRVVRESVFRLTRNLAKRSFRDDDPGGAF
;
A
#
# COMPACT_ATOMS: atom_id res chain seq x y z
N MET A 1 -13.84 -17.66 -32.44
CA MET A 1 -13.75 -17.42 -30.98
C MET A 1 -14.48 -16.14 -30.62
N ALA A 2 -15.19 -16.09 -29.50
CA ALA A 2 -15.81 -14.85 -29.02
C ALA A 2 -14.73 -13.81 -28.71
N LYS A 3 -15.01 -12.53 -28.98
CA LYS A 3 -14.08 -11.43 -28.66
C LYS A 3 -13.85 -11.38 -27.14
N PRO A 4 -12.63 -11.14 -26.65
CA PRO A 4 -12.40 -10.88 -25.22
C PRO A 4 -13.24 -9.70 -24.73
N LEU A 5 -13.86 -9.81 -23.57
CA LEU A 5 -14.58 -8.71 -22.93
C LEU A 5 -13.64 -7.95 -21.98
N LEU A 6 -13.46 -6.67 -22.23
CA LEU A 6 -12.68 -5.76 -21.40
C LEU A 6 -13.59 -4.79 -20.69
N VAL A 7 -13.64 -4.86 -19.37
CA VAL A 7 -14.47 -4.02 -18.52
C VAL A 7 -13.63 -2.91 -17.89
N PHE A 8 -13.93 -1.66 -18.22
CA PHE A 8 -13.36 -0.50 -17.56
C PHE A 8 -14.17 -0.14 -16.33
N VAL A 9 -13.56 -0.23 -15.16
CA VAL A 9 -14.20 0.14 -13.90
C VAL A 9 -13.85 1.58 -13.57
N HIS A 10 -14.84 2.45 -13.72
CA HIS A 10 -14.71 3.85 -13.34
C HIS A 10 -14.75 3.96 -11.81
N GLY A 11 -13.79 4.71 -11.28
CA GLY A 11 -13.63 4.88 -9.84
C GLY A 11 -14.88 5.47 -9.18
N TRP A 12 -14.99 5.27 -7.90
CA TRP A 12 -16.13 5.68 -7.09
C TRP A 12 -16.40 7.20 -7.10
N SER A 13 -15.38 8.03 -7.27
CA SER A 13 -15.49 9.50 -7.27
C SER A 13 -15.59 10.12 -8.66
N VAL A 14 -15.87 9.32 -9.67
CA VAL A 14 -15.86 9.78 -11.08
C VAL A 14 -17.23 10.27 -11.51
N THR A 15 -17.32 11.54 -11.90
CA THR A 15 -18.54 12.17 -12.43
C THR A 15 -18.65 12.11 -13.95
N SER A 16 -17.56 11.75 -14.64
CA SER A 16 -17.50 11.77 -16.09
C SER A 16 -17.30 10.37 -16.66
N THR A 17 -18.02 10.05 -17.73
CA THR A 17 -17.79 8.84 -18.53
C THR A 17 -16.47 8.91 -19.30
N ALA A 18 -15.87 10.09 -19.42
CA ALA A 18 -14.62 10.34 -20.13
C ALA A 18 -13.35 10.15 -19.28
N THR A 19 -13.43 9.59 -18.07
CA THR A 19 -12.31 9.46 -17.13
C THR A 19 -11.10 8.72 -17.70
N TYR A 20 -11.33 7.70 -18.53
CA TYR A 20 -10.25 6.96 -19.19
C TYR A 20 -9.76 7.63 -20.48
N GLY A 21 -10.28 8.82 -20.85
CA GLY A 21 -9.92 9.53 -22.06
C GLY A 21 -10.05 8.64 -23.29
N GLU A 22 -9.05 8.67 -24.16
CA GLU A 22 -9.02 7.91 -25.41
C GLU A 22 -8.45 6.48 -25.23
N LEU A 23 -8.03 6.08 -24.03
CA LEU A 23 -7.44 4.77 -23.75
C LEU A 23 -8.31 3.58 -24.23
N PRO A 24 -9.65 3.55 -23.99
CA PRO A 24 -10.49 2.45 -24.47
C PRO A 24 -10.51 2.34 -26.00
N ALA A 25 -10.61 3.47 -26.72
CA ALA A 25 -10.59 3.53 -28.18
C ALA A 25 -9.24 3.05 -28.72
N ARG A 26 -8.14 3.53 -28.10
CA ARG A 26 -6.79 3.13 -28.45
C ARG A 26 -6.56 1.63 -28.31
N LEU A 27 -6.96 1.01 -27.20
CA LEU A 27 -6.80 -0.43 -26.98
C LEU A 27 -7.62 -1.25 -27.99
N ARG A 28 -8.84 -0.78 -28.32
CA ARG A 28 -9.66 -1.44 -29.36
C ARG A 28 -8.98 -1.41 -30.72
N ARG A 29 -8.40 -0.29 -31.11
CA ARG A 29 -7.65 -0.15 -32.36
C ARG A 29 -6.41 -1.04 -32.40
N GLU A 30 -5.58 -1.02 -31.36
CA GLU A 30 -4.35 -1.83 -31.30
C GLU A 30 -4.66 -3.33 -31.33
N ALA A 31 -5.69 -3.78 -30.62
CA ALA A 31 -6.12 -5.17 -30.67
C ALA A 31 -6.63 -5.60 -32.04
N ALA A 32 -7.26 -4.69 -32.80
CA ALA A 32 -7.69 -4.95 -34.17
C ALA A 32 -6.48 -5.01 -35.12
N ASN A 33 -5.53 -4.10 -34.97
CA ASN A 33 -4.31 -4.04 -35.81
C ASN A 33 -3.41 -5.28 -35.63
N ALA A 34 -3.43 -5.91 -34.44
CA ALA A 34 -2.68 -7.15 -34.17
C ALA A 34 -3.27 -8.40 -34.86
N GLY A 35 -4.30 -8.25 -35.71
CA GLY A 35 -4.93 -9.37 -36.45
C GLY A 35 -5.74 -10.33 -35.56
N GLY A 36 -5.99 -9.95 -34.34
CA GLY A 36 -6.81 -10.72 -33.38
C GLY A 36 -8.32 -10.53 -33.59
N PRO A 37 -9.16 -11.22 -32.80
CA PRO A 37 -10.62 -11.10 -32.90
C PRO A 37 -11.17 -9.74 -32.47
N GLY A 38 -10.29 -8.79 -32.09
CA GLY A 38 -10.66 -7.51 -31.50
C GLY A 38 -11.07 -7.66 -30.02
N ILE A 39 -11.48 -6.55 -29.39
CA ILE A 39 -11.90 -6.50 -27.97
C ILE A 39 -13.28 -5.85 -27.90
N ASP A 40 -14.21 -6.50 -27.16
CA ASP A 40 -15.45 -5.86 -26.73
C ASP A 40 -15.17 -5.05 -25.46
N ILE A 41 -15.63 -3.80 -25.43
CA ILE A 41 -15.41 -2.91 -24.31
C ILE A 41 -16.75 -2.60 -23.63
N ALA A 42 -16.79 -2.79 -22.31
CA ALA A 42 -17.88 -2.35 -21.46
C ALA A 42 -17.33 -1.36 -20.40
N HIS A 43 -18.18 -0.43 -20.01
CA HIS A 43 -17.89 0.56 -18.98
C HIS A 43 -18.80 0.31 -17.77
N LEU A 44 -18.21 0.28 -16.59
CA LEU A 44 -18.89 0.10 -15.33
C LEU A 44 -18.64 1.31 -14.44
N HIS A 45 -19.71 2.04 -14.11
CA HIS A 45 -19.65 3.23 -13.28
C HIS A 45 -20.17 2.91 -11.89
N VAL A 46 -19.26 2.67 -10.93
CA VAL A 46 -19.63 2.31 -9.55
C VAL A 46 -20.42 3.45 -8.88
N GLY A 47 -20.10 4.69 -9.18
CA GLY A 47 -20.80 5.87 -8.64
C GLY A 47 -22.29 5.96 -8.99
N GLN A 48 -22.77 5.24 -10.00
CA GLN A 48 -24.22 5.19 -10.34
C GLN A 48 -25.01 4.33 -9.34
N TYR A 49 -24.37 3.40 -8.63
CA TYR A 49 -24.98 2.42 -7.76
C TYR A 49 -24.83 2.72 -6.28
N VAL A 50 -23.94 3.65 -5.92
CA VAL A 50 -23.61 3.99 -4.54
C VAL A 50 -23.60 5.49 -4.34
N SER A 51 -24.26 5.97 -3.28
CA SER A 51 -24.24 7.39 -2.90
C SER A 51 -22.90 7.77 -2.28
N PHE A 52 -22.44 9.00 -2.54
CA PHE A 52 -21.23 9.59 -1.93
C PHE A 52 -21.52 10.06 -0.49
N ARG A 53 -21.79 9.12 0.40
CA ARG A 53 -22.07 9.39 1.82
C ARG A 53 -20.95 8.87 2.71
N ASP A 54 -20.82 9.48 3.88
CA ASP A 54 -19.77 9.17 4.84
C ASP A 54 -19.85 7.72 5.36
N GLU A 55 -21.04 7.15 5.39
CA GLU A 55 -21.30 5.79 5.84
C GLU A 55 -20.89 4.71 4.85
N VAL A 56 -20.66 5.07 3.58
CA VAL A 56 -20.29 4.11 2.54
C VAL A 56 -18.88 3.58 2.76
N GLN A 57 -18.77 2.27 2.82
CA GLN A 57 -17.52 1.55 3.04
C GLN A 57 -17.05 0.83 1.77
N MET A 58 -15.79 0.40 1.75
CA MET A 58 -15.22 -0.39 0.64
C MET A 58 -16.05 -1.65 0.33
N ALA A 59 -16.61 -2.27 1.35
CA ALA A 59 -17.51 -3.43 1.21
C ALA A 59 -18.79 -3.13 0.42
N ASP A 60 -19.33 -1.92 0.57
CA ASP A 60 -20.54 -1.49 -0.15
C ASP A 60 -20.22 -1.20 -1.61
N LEU A 61 -19.06 -0.62 -1.87
CA LEU A 61 -18.54 -0.45 -3.24
C LEU A 61 -18.34 -1.79 -3.94
N ALA A 62 -17.79 -2.79 -3.25
CA ALA A 62 -17.62 -4.15 -3.78
C ALA A 62 -18.98 -4.81 -4.10
N ARG A 63 -20.00 -4.58 -3.27
CA ARG A 63 -21.38 -5.05 -3.52
C ARG A 63 -22.01 -4.36 -4.71
N ALA A 64 -21.86 -3.04 -4.81
CA ALA A 64 -22.34 -2.26 -5.95
C ALA A 64 -21.67 -2.69 -7.25
N PHE A 65 -20.35 -2.92 -7.21
CA PHE A 65 -19.59 -3.48 -8.32
C PHE A 65 -20.18 -4.82 -8.77
N ASN A 66 -20.46 -5.73 -7.82
CA ASN A 66 -21.03 -7.05 -8.14
C ASN A 66 -22.39 -6.94 -8.87
N GLN A 67 -23.26 -6.04 -8.43
CA GLN A 67 -24.56 -5.83 -9.07
C GLN A 67 -24.44 -5.23 -10.48
N ALA A 68 -23.54 -4.24 -10.63
CA ALA A 68 -23.32 -3.62 -11.92
C ALA A 68 -22.66 -4.59 -12.91
N LEU A 69 -21.69 -5.38 -12.43
CA LEU A 69 -21.04 -6.42 -13.22
C LEU A 69 -22.04 -7.47 -13.71
N GLY A 70 -23.00 -7.90 -12.86
CA GLY A 70 -24.03 -8.86 -13.24
C GLY A 70 -24.76 -8.41 -14.50
N ARG A 71 -25.22 -7.15 -14.57
CA ARG A 71 -25.88 -6.59 -15.76
C ARG A 71 -24.99 -6.60 -17.00
N VAL A 72 -23.71 -6.20 -16.86
CA VAL A 72 -22.74 -6.22 -17.97
C VAL A 72 -22.53 -7.65 -18.49
N LEU A 73 -22.46 -8.65 -17.61
CA LEU A 73 -22.27 -10.04 -18.00
C LEU A 73 -23.54 -10.64 -18.62
N ASP A 74 -24.73 -10.29 -18.12
CA ASP A 74 -26.01 -10.73 -18.69
C ASP A 74 -26.16 -10.21 -20.14
N GLU A 75 -25.79 -8.95 -20.39
CA GLU A 75 -25.78 -8.35 -21.73
C GLU A 75 -24.71 -8.98 -22.64
N ALA A 76 -23.57 -9.34 -22.09
CA ALA A 76 -22.44 -9.93 -22.84
C ALA A 76 -22.65 -11.41 -23.20
N GLY A 77 -23.59 -12.09 -22.53
CA GLY A 77 -23.91 -13.51 -22.70
C GLY A 77 -23.38 -14.42 -21.60
N ALA A 78 -24.16 -15.44 -21.26
CA ALA A 78 -23.92 -16.35 -20.15
C ALA A 78 -22.53 -17.05 -20.23
N GLY A 79 -21.85 -17.15 -19.09
CA GLY A 79 -20.59 -17.87 -18.95
C GLY A 79 -19.36 -17.16 -19.52
N ARG A 80 -19.50 -15.93 -19.98
CA ARG A 80 -18.39 -15.15 -20.54
C ARG A 80 -17.45 -14.67 -19.43
N ARG A 81 -16.15 -14.89 -19.60
CA ARG A 81 -15.10 -14.31 -18.74
C ARG A 81 -14.70 -12.92 -19.23
N PHE A 82 -14.22 -12.08 -18.32
CA PHE A 82 -13.80 -10.73 -18.63
C PHE A 82 -12.41 -10.40 -18.06
N ALA A 83 -11.73 -9.48 -18.74
CA ALA A 83 -10.60 -8.76 -18.20
C ALA A 83 -11.10 -7.43 -17.62
N CYS A 84 -10.49 -6.96 -16.54
CA CYS A 84 -10.88 -5.75 -15.84
C CYS A 84 -9.72 -4.76 -15.83
N ILE A 85 -9.97 -3.52 -16.27
CA ILE A 85 -9.07 -2.38 -16.04
C ILE A 85 -9.68 -1.50 -14.98
N THR A 86 -8.90 -1.23 -13.93
CA THR A 86 -9.28 -0.34 -12.83
C THR A 86 -8.30 0.81 -12.70
N HIS A 87 -8.72 1.89 -12.06
CA HIS A 87 -7.84 3.00 -11.72
C HIS A 87 -8.01 3.36 -10.25
N SER A 88 -6.89 3.72 -9.58
CA SER A 88 -6.89 4.26 -8.22
C SER A 88 -7.64 3.34 -7.23
N THR A 89 -8.66 3.85 -6.54
CA THR A 89 -9.52 3.12 -5.59
C THR A 89 -10.26 1.92 -6.24
N GLY A 90 -10.44 1.93 -7.57
CA GLY A 90 -11.07 0.81 -8.27
C GLY A 90 -10.33 -0.52 -8.12
N GLY A 91 -9.00 -0.50 -7.98
CA GLY A 91 -8.21 -1.70 -7.70
C GLY A 91 -8.61 -2.37 -6.39
N PRO A 92 -8.51 -1.69 -5.24
CA PRO A 92 -9.02 -2.18 -3.96
C PRO A 92 -10.50 -2.63 -3.99
N VAL A 93 -11.38 -1.94 -4.69
CA VAL A 93 -12.80 -2.33 -4.80
C VAL A 93 -12.94 -3.71 -5.45
N VAL A 94 -12.28 -3.95 -6.58
CA VAL A 94 -12.34 -5.24 -7.27
C VAL A 94 -11.64 -6.34 -6.45
N ARG A 95 -10.57 -6.03 -5.74
CA ARG A 95 -9.91 -6.98 -4.81
C ARG A 95 -10.82 -7.35 -3.65
N GLU A 96 -11.53 -6.39 -3.05
CA GLU A 96 -12.50 -6.64 -1.98
C GLU A 96 -13.69 -7.48 -2.50
N TRP A 97 -14.15 -7.22 -3.73
CA TRP A 97 -15.16 -8.03 -4.40
C TRP A 97 -14.68 -9.47 -4.61
N LEU A 98 -13.47 -9.66 -5.13
CA LEU A 98 -12.87 -10.98 -5.34
C LEU A 98 -12.73 -11.74 -4.02
N ASP A 99 -12.27 -11.06 -2.96
CA ASP A 99 -12.16 -11.63 -1.61
C ASP A 99 -13.51 -12.11 -1.09
N ARG A 100 -14.52 -11.23 -1.09
CA ARG A 100 -15.84 -11.52 -0.48
C ARG A 100 -16.66 -12.53 -1.22
N HIS A 101 -16.69 -12.45 -2.55
CA HIS A 101 -17.60 -13.25 -3.35
C HIS A 101 -17.02 -14.60 -3.78
N TYR A 102 -15.67 -14.71 -3.83
CA TYR A 102 -15.03 -15.90 -4.39
C TYR A 102 -14.00 -16.54 -3.46
N VAL A 103 -13.06 -15.77 -2.88
CA VAL A 103 -12.00 -16.36 -2.05
C VAL A 103 -12.55 -16.88 -0.73
N ARG A 104 -13.20 -16.03 0.05
CA ARG A 104 -13.76 -16.39 1.37
C ARG A 104 -14.91 -17.39 1.29
N THR A 105 -15.56 -17.49 0.15
CA THR A 105 -16.64 -18.46 -0.10
C THR A 105 -16.15 -19.78 -0.71
N GLY A 106 -14.85 -19.90 -1.00
CA GLY A 106 -14.28 -21.08 -1.67
C GLY A 106 -14.70 -21.26 -3.12
N ARG A 107 -15.28 -20.23 -3.76
CA ARG A 107 -15.88 -20.28 -5.11
C ARG A 107 -14.99 -19.66 -6.18
N LEU A 108 -13.69 -19.64 -5.98
CA LEU A 108 -12.78 -18.94 -6.89
C LEU A 108 -12.77 -19.57 -8.31
N ASP A 109 -13.10 -20.85 -8.45
CA ASP A 109 -13.20 -21.51 -9.75
C ASP A 109 -14.43 -21.05 -10.57
N ASP A 110 -15.43 -20.45 -9.90
CA ASP A 110 -16.62 -19.85 -10.54
C ASP A 110 -16.37 -18.37 -10.94
N CYS A 111 -15.21 -17.81 -10.60
CA CYS A 111 -14.95 -16.41 -10.84
C CYS A 111 -14.85 -16.08 -12.33
N PRO A 112 -15.70 -15.18 -12.86
CA PRO A 112 -15.66 -14.82 -14.27
C PRO A 112 -14.50 -13.90 -14.64
N LEU A 113 -13.76 -13.37 -13.65
CA LEU A 113 -12.59 -12.52 -13.87
C LEU A 113 -11.43 -13.35 -14.43
N SER A 114 -10.78 -12.88 -15.48
CA SER A 114 -9.58 -13.48 -16.04
C SER A 114 -8.33 -12.67 -15.75
N HIS A 115 -8.41 -11.36 -15.95
CA HIS A 115 -7.29 -10.44 -15.76
C HIS A 115 -7.76 -9.27 -14.91
N LEU A 116 -6.98 -8.91 -13.90
CA LEU A 116 -7.16 -7.70 -13.10
C LEU A 116 -5.97 -6.77 -13.35
N ILE A 117 -6.14 -5.79 -14.23
CA ILE A 117 -5.12 -4.81 -14.57
C ILE A 117 -5.42 -3.53 -13.80
N MET A 118 -4.61 -3.21 -12.82
CA MET A 118 -4.80 -2.08 -11.94
C MET A 118 -3.85 -0.95 -12.31
N LEU A 119 -4.41 0.18 -12.72
CA LEU A 119 -3.67 1.41 -13.02
C LEU A 119 -3.59 2.28 -11.76
N ALA A 120 -2.38 2.58 -11.31
CA ALA A 120 -2.13 3.44 -10.15
C ALA A 120 -2.98 3.08 -8.90
N PRO A 121 -3.09 1.79 -8.52
CA PRO A 121 -4.04 1.38 -7.49
C PRO A 121 -3.58 1.78 -6.09
N ALA A 122 -4.49 2.30 -5.27
CA ALA A 122 -4.24 2.58 -3.86
C ALA A 122 -4.34 1.30 -2.99
N ASN A 123 -3.58 0.25 -3.34
CA ASN A 123 -3.68 -1.07 -2.71
C ASN A 123 -3.37 -1.08 -1.21
N PHE A 124 -2.42 -0.26 -0.77
CA PHE A 124 -2.09 -0.04 0.64
C PHE A 124 -2.49 1.36 1.14
N GLY A 125 -3.41 2.02 0.40
CA GLY A 125 -3.85 3.37 0.71
C GLY A 125 -3.02 4.46 0.02
N SER A 126 -3.24 5.70 0.45
CA SER A 126 -2.55 6.89 -0.04
C SER A 126 -2.18 7.83 1.10
N ALA A 127 -0.99 8.40 1.05
CA ALA A 127 -0.53 9.41 2.00
C ALA A 127 -1.44 10.66 2.01
N LEU A 128 -2.09 10.96 0.89
CA LEU A 128 -2.99 12.11 0.76
C LEU A 128 -4.32 11.93 1.50
N ALA A 129 -4.75 10.69 1.77
CA ALA A 129 -6.03 10.43 2.46
C ALA A 129 -6.10 11.08 3.85
N GLN A 130 -4.97 11.17 4.54
CA GLN A 130 -4.87 11.83 5.86
C GLN A 130 -5.00 13.36 5.76
N LEU A 131 -4.48 13.95 4.69
CA LEU A 131 -4.56 15.39 4.44
C LEU A 131 -5.96 15.84 4.10
N GLY A 132 -6.70 15.02 3.42
CA GLY A 132 -8.04 15.34 2.97
C GLY A 132 -9.03 15.60 4.06
N LYS A 133 -8.83 15.02 5.22
CA LYS A 133 -9.64 15.29 6.43
C LYS A 133 -9.41 16.70 7.01
N GLY A 134 -8.30 17.35 6.65
CA GLY A 134 -7.93 18.67 7.17
C GLY A 134 -8.01 19.83 6.17
N ARG A 135 -8.00 19.54 4.85
CA ARG A 135 -7.94 20.55 3.79
C ARG A 135 -8.76 20.13 2.57
N LEU A 136 -10.07 20.28 2.66
CA LEU A 136 -11.05 19.90 1.65
C LEU A 136 -10.79 20.41 0.22
N ALA A 137 -10.13 21.56 0.07
CA ALA A 137 -9.90 22.16 -1.24
C ALA A 137 -8.89 21.39 -2.12
N GLY A 138 -7.85 20.81 -1.54
CA GLY A 138 -6.81 20.07 -2.29
C GLY A 138 -7.27 18.70 -2.79
N MET A 139 -8.22 18.07 -2.09
CA MET A 139 -8.76 16.77 -2.46
C MET A 139 -9.79 16.83 -3.59
N LYS A 140 -10.49 17.94 -3.77
CA LYS A 140 -11.42 18.10 -4.89
C LYS A 140 -10.73 17.90 -6.24
N ALA A 141 -9.46 18.26 -6.35
CA ALA A 141 -8.66 18.01 -7.54
C ALA A 141 -8.35 16.50 -7.72
N TRP A 142 -8.03 15.78 -6.62
CA TRP A 142 -7.78 14.33 -6.68
C TRP A 142 -9.02 13.54 -7.07
N PHE A 143 -10.18 13.89 -6.52
CA PHE A 143 -11.46 13.23 -6.80
C PHE A 143 -12.28 13.93 -7.90
N GLN A 144 -11.64 14.69 -8.77
CA GLN A 144 -12.31 15.38 -9.89
C GLN A 144 -13.53 16.23 -9.47
N GLY A 145 -13.45 16.86 -8.31
CA GLY A 145 -14.48 17.80 -7.84
C GLY A 145 -15.52 17.21 -6.88
N ILE A 146 -15.45 15.90 -6.56
CA ILE A 146 -16.37 15.25 -5.60
C ILE A 146 -15.62 14.92 -4.33
N GLU A 147 -16.29 15.11 -3.20
CA GLU A 147 -15.81 14.66 -1.89
C GLU A 147 -16.13 13.16 -1.72
N PRO A 148 -15.12 12.30 -1.54
CA PRO A 148 -15.37 10.92 -1.14
C PRO A 148 -15.95 10.90 0.27
N GLY A 149 -16.86 9.98 0.55
CA GLY A 149 -17.37 9.75 1.89
C GLY A 149 -16.26 9.33 2.86
N GLN A 150 -16.46 9.67 4.14
CA GLN A 150 -15.47 9.44 5.19
C GLN A 150 -15.05 7.97 5.31
N GLY A 151 -15.98 7.03 5.15
CA GLY A 151 -15.67 5.58 5.25
C GLY A 151 -14.66 5.10 4.21
N VAL A 152 -14.68 5.65 2.98
CA VAL A 152 -13.69 5.33 1.94
C VAL A 152 -12.36 6.01 2.22
N LEU A 153 -12.38 7.26 2.68
CA LEU A 153 -11.17 7.97 3.10
C LEU A 153 -10.47 7.25 4.26
N ASP A 154 -11.25 6.76 5.22
CA ASP A 154 -10.74 5.97 6.34
C ASP A 154 -10.07 4.69 5.88
N TRP A 155 -10.61 4.04 4.85
CA TRP A 155 -9.99 2.86 4.24
C TRP A 155 -8.68 3.21 3.51
N LEU A 156 -8.67 4.35 2.80
CA LEU A 156 -7.52 4.82 2.02
C LEU A 156 -6.40 5.40 2.89
N GLU A 157 -6.65 5.72 4.14
CA GLU A 157 -5.62 6.18 5.06
C GLU A 157 -4.57 5.07 5.24
N LEU A 158 -3.27 5.42 5.12
CA LEU A 158 -2.19 4.45 5.27
C LEU A 158 -2.33 3.66 6.57
N SER A 159 -2.02 2.38 6.51
CA SER A 159 -2.12 1.45 7.66
C SER A 159 -3.51 1.34 8.30
N SER A 160 -4.60 1.65 7.56
CA SER A 160 -5.97 1.46 8.05
C SER A 160 -6.24 -0.02 8.34
N PRO A 161 -7.06 -0.32 9.38
CA PRO A 161 -7.36 -1.71 9.75
C PRO A 161 -7.96 -2.53 8.61
N GLU A 162 -8.87 -1.93 7.87
CA GLU A 162 -9.62 -2.58 6.80
C GLU A 162 -8.73 -2.88 5.60
N SER A 163 -7.90 -1.91 5.18
CA SER A 163 -6.91 -2.10 4.12
C SER A 163 -5.89 -3.17 4.50
N LEU A 164 -5.37 -3.12 5.74
CA LEU A 164 -4.45 -4.13 6.24
C LEU A 164 -5.08 -5.52 6.30
N ALA A 165 -6.35 -5.64 6.70
CA ALA A 165 -7.05 -6.92 6.72
C ALA A 165 -7.13 -7.54 5.32
N LEU A 166 -7.47 -6.76 4.28
CA LEU A 166 -7.48 -7.22 2.90
C LEU A 166 -6.08 -7.63 2.42
N ASN A 167 -5.06 -6.81 2.72
CA ASN A 167 -3.69 -7.08 2.30
C ASN A 167 -3.06 -8.28 3.02
N LEU A 168 -3.32 -8.48 4.30
CA LEU A 168 -2.85 -9.66 5.04
C LEU A 168 -3.49 -10.96 4.52
N ARG A 169 -4.78 -10.93 4.14
CA ARG A 169 -5.41 -12.06 3.45
C ARG A 169 -4.77 -12.27 2.07
N TRP A 170 -4.54 -11.22 1.31
CA TRP A 170 -3.83 -11.33 0.04
C TRP A 170 -2.46 -12.00 0.19
N ILE A 171 -1.69 -11.64 1.21
CA ILE A 171 -0.39 -12.25 1.51
C ILE A 171 -0.54 -13.70 2.00
N GLY A 172 -1.52 -14.00 2.87
CA GLY A 172 -1.65 -15.29 3.53
C GLY A 172 -2.46 -16.34 2.78
N GLU A 173 -3.59 -15.94 2.18
CA GLU A 173 -4.59 -16.84 1.62
C GLU A 173 -4.58 -16.87 0.09
N TYR A 174 -4.17 -15.80 -0.56
CA TYR A 174 -4.10 -15.70 -2.01
C TYR A 174 -2.92 -16.40 -2.69
N PRO A 175 -1.87 -16.88 -2.02
CA PRO A 175 -1.02 -17.92 -2.61
C PRO A 175 -1.84 -19.11 -3.08
N ALA A 176 -3.02 -19.29 -2.51
CA ALA A 176 -4.03 -20.25 -2.99
C ALA A 176 -4.67 -19.86 -4.33
N LEU A 177 -4.45 -18.67 -4.89
CA LEU A 177 -4.74 -18.40 -6.30
C LEU A 177 -3.97 -19.32 -7.25
N LYS A 178 -3.13 -20.23 -6.71
CA LYS A 178 -2.40 -21.30 -7.41
C LYS A 178 -2.65 -21.27 -8.91
N LEU A 179 -2.11 -20.23 -9.58
CA LEU A 179 -2.37 -19.92 -10.98
C LEU A 179 -2.16 -21.14 -11.89
N SER A 180 -1.23 -22.04 -11.48
CA SER A 180 -0.89 -23.26 -12.20
C SER A 180 -1.89 -24.40 -12.02
N SER A 181 -2.76 -24.38 -11.00
CA SER A 181 -3.63 -25.51 -10.66
C SER A 181 -5.12 -25.25 -10.92
N ARG A 182 -5.46 -24.07 -11.43
CA ARG A 182 -6.86 -23.66 -11.61
C ARG A 182 -7.35 -23.84 -13.03
N ARG A 183 -8.60 -24.28 -13.12
CA ARG A 183 -9.33 -24.41 -14.38
C ARG A 183 -9.58 -23.06 -15.05
N ALA A 184 -9.65 -21.98 -14.25
CA ALA A 184 -9.92 -20.62 -14.68
C ALA A 184 -9.13 -19.61 -13.83
N PRO A 185 -7.81 -19.46 -14.03
CA PRO A 185 -6.97 -18.58 -13.24
C PRO A 185 -7.37 -17.12 -13.37
N VAL A 186 -7.15 -16.34 -12.30
CA VAL A 186 -7.22 -14.87 -12.30
C VAL A 186 -5.80 -14.32 -12.27
N PHE A 187 -5.44 -13.53 -13.28
CA PHE A 187 -4.12 -12.92 -13.42
C PHE A 187 -4.15 -11.46 -12.95
N PRO A 188 -3.56 -11.13 -11.78
CA PRO A 188 -3.42 -9.75 -11.33
C PRO A 188 -2.19 -9.07 -11.93
N PHE A 189 -2.30 -7.77 -12.22
CA PHE A 189 -1.21 -6.91 -12.70
C PHE A 189 -1.35 -5.52 -12.08
N VAL A 190 -0.22 -4.86 -11.84
CA VAL A 190 -0.16 -3.49 -11.33
C VAL A 190 0.71 -2.64 -12.24
N LEU A 191 0.16 -1.53 -12.71
CA LEU A 191 0.87 -0.52 -13.49
C LEU A 191 0.77 0.81 -12.74
N SER A 192 1.89 1.47 -12.44
CA SER A 192 1.91 2.72 -11.69
C SER A 192 2.90 3.70 -12.30
N GLY A 193 2.53 4.97 -12.34
CA GLY A 193 3.41 6.04 -12.81
C GLY A 193 4.49 6.44 -11.79
N ASP A 194 5.51 7.13 -12.24
CA ASP A 194 6.61 7.65 -11.42
C ASP A 194 6.82 9.17 -11.56
N ALA A 195 5.89 9.85 -12.22
CA ALA A 195 5.94 11.28 -12.42
C ALA A 195 4.78 11.99 -11.70
N ILE A 196 4.98 13.26 -11.38
CA ILE A 196 4.00 14.09 -10.70
C ILE A 196 3.58 15.21 -11.66
N ASP A 197 2.29 15.32 -11.95
CA ASP A 197 1.76 16.48 -12.66
C ASP A 197 1.67 17.66 -11.69
N ARG A 198 2.73 18.46 -11.62
CA ARG A 198 2.86 19.58 -10.68
C ARG A 198 1.86 20.69 -10.96
N LYS A 199 1.40 20.85 -12.20
CA LYS A 199 0.39 21.82 -12.57
C LYS A 199 -0.96 21.52 -11.94
N LEU A 200 -1.28 20.23 -11.83
CA LEU A 200 -2.54 19.77 -11.25
C LEU A 200 -2.51 19.81 -9.71
N TYR A 201 -1.35 19.58 -9.10
CA TYR A 201 -1.19 19.39 -7.65
C TYR A 201 -0.44 20.52 -6.93
N ASP A 202 -0.20 21.65 -7.60
CA ASP A 202 0.61 22.76 -7.06
C ASP A 202 0.09 23.33 -5.72
N HIS A 203 -1.16 23.12 -5.40
CA HIS A 203 -1.80 23.55 -4.14
C HIS A 203 -1.60 22.60 -2.95
N VAL A 204 -1.03 21.40 -3.17
CA VAL A 204 -0.86 20.36 -2.14
C VAL A 204 0.62 20.14 -1.83
N ASN A 205 1.38 21.15 -1.92
CA ASN A 205 2.82 21.25 -2.18
C ASN A 205 3.80 20.50 -1.27
N SER A 206 3.44 19.96 -0.12
CA SER A 206 4.41 19.23 0.72
C SER A 206 4.42 17.72 0.48
N TYR A 207 3.33 17.15 -0.02
CA TYR A 207 3.16 15.72 -0.26
C TYR A 207 3.24 15.32 -1.73
N THR A 208 2.89 16.22 -2.64
CA THR A 208 3.03 16.01 -4.08
C THR A 208 4.44 16.27 -4.59
N GLY A 209 5.29 16.89 -3.78
CA GLY A 209 6.72 17.05 -4.05
C GLY A 209 7.55 15.79 -3.74
N GLU A 210 6.95 14.78 -3.14
CA GLU A 210 7.61 13.54 -2.76
C GLU A 210 7.85 12.64 -3.99
N THR A 211 9.10 12.21 -4.19
CA THR A 211 9.44 11.23 -5.23
C THR A 211 9.07 9.81 -4.80
N GLY A 212 9.07 8.86 -5.74
CA GLY A 212 8.73 7.45 -5.46
C GLY A 212 7.25 7.12 -5.60
N GLY A 213 6.50 7.93 -6.36
CA GLY A 213 5.09 7.74 -6.66
C GLY A 213 4.63 8.58 -7.85
N ASP A 214 3.33 8.53 -8.13
CA ASP A 214 2.67 9.21 -9.25
C ASP A 214 1.99 10.55 -8.86
N GLY A 215 2.31 11.04 -7.66
CA GLY A 215 1.71 12.25 -7.07
C GLY A 215 0.54 11.98 -6.13
N VAL A 216 -0.04 10.78 -6.14
CA VAL A 216 -1.18 10.38 -5.29
C VAL A 216 -0.90 9.07 -4.57
N VAL A 217 -0.36 8.08 -5.26
CA VAL A 217 -0.06 6.75 -4.73
C VAL A 217 1.44 6.49 -4.86
N ARG A 218 2.06 6.08 -3.76
CA ARG A 218 3.46 5.63 -3.73
C ARG A 218 3.61 4.32 -4.49
N LEU A 219 4.69 4.14 -5.24
CA LEU A 219 4.98 2.89 -5.96
C LEU A 219 4.90 1.68 -5.02
N ALA A 220 5.47 1.80 -3.82
CA ALA A 220 5.42 0.77 -2.79
C ALA A 220 3.98 0.46 -2.32
N ALA A 221 3.10 1.47 -2.25
CA ALA A 221 1.70 1.30 -1.85
C ALA A 221 0.82 0.73 -2.97
N ALA A 222 1.21 0.92 -4.23
CA ALA A 222 0.53 0.33 -5.37
C ALA A 222 0.89 -1.16 -5.55
N ASN A 223 2.14 -1.52 -5.31
CA ASN A 223 2.68 -2.85 -5.54
C ASN A 223 2.07 -3.91 -4.61
N LEU A 224 1.62 -5.05 -5.16
CA LEU A 224 1.06 -6.17 -4.40
C LEU A 224 2.10 -7.18 -3.91
N ASP A 225 3.35 -7.08 -4.37
CA ASP A 225 4.47 -7.90 -3.89
C ASP A 225 4.88 -7.45 -2.49
N ALA A 226 4.04 -7.75 -1.51
CA ALA A 226 4.24 -7.37 -0.12
C ALA A 226 4.71 -8.54 0.73
N THR A 227 5.41 -8.22 1.81
CA THR A 227 5.88 -9.20 2.79
C THR A 227 5.30 -8.87 4.16
N HIS A 228 4.99 -9.90 4.93
CA HIS A 228 4.55 -9.79 6.32
C HIS A 228 5.49 -10.56 7.24
N HIS A 229 6.15 -9.85 8.14
CA HIS A 229 6.99 -10.41 9.21
C HIS A 229 6.28 -10.30 10.55
N VAL A 230 6.44 -11.31 11.37
CA VAL A 230 5.98 -11.31 12.76
C VAL A 230 7.19 -11.47 13.66
N PHE A 231 7.34 -10.55 14.61
CA PHE A 231 8.32 -10.61 15.69
C PHE A 231 7.60 -10.66 17.02
N ALA A 232 8.02 -11.54 17.93
CA ALA A 232 7.41 -11.68 19.23
C ALA A 232 8.45 -11.71 20.35
N GLN A 233 8.07 -11.23 21.52
CA GLN A 233 8.79 -11.46 22.75
C GLN A 233 8.45 -12.84 23.33
N ASP A 234 9.39 -13.43 24.09
CA ASP A 234 9.10 -14.62 24.84
C ASP A 234 7.95 -14.40 25.83
N ALA A 235 7.23 -15.48 26.13
CA ALA A 235 6.15 -15.43 27.09
C ALA A 235 6.63 -14.93 28.47
N LEU A 236 5.71 -14.38 29.25
CA LEU A 236 5.98 -13.94 30.62
C LEU A 236 6.43 -15.13 31.48
N VAL A 237 7.55 -14.98 32.16
CA VAL A 237 7.98 -15.96 33.17
C VAL A 237 7.19 -15.73 34.45
N PRO A 238 6.65 -16.78 35.11
CA PRO A 238 5.93 -16.63 36.38
C PRO A 238 6.74 -15.82 37.38
N GLY A 239 6.13 -14.80 37.98
CA GLY A 239 6.81 -13.90 38.94
C GLY A 239 7.61 -12.76 38.28
N GLU A 240 7.68 -12.69 36.96
CA GLU A 240 8.30 -11.57 36.26
C GLU A 240 7.42 -10.32 36.35
N ALA A 241 7.94 -9.26 36.95
CA ALA A 241 7.28 -7.97 37.05
C ALA A 241 7.84 -6.98 36.04
N LEU A 242 7.04 -5.94 35.69
CA LEU A 242 7.58 -4.81 34.95
C LEU A 242 8.75 -4.19 35.73
N PRO A 243 9.88 -3.95 35.07
CA PRO A 243 11.00 -3.30 35.74
C PRO A 243 10.60 -1.89 36.17
N ALA A 244 11.01 -1.48 37.37
CA ALA A 244 10.77 -0.13 37.92
C ALA A 244 11.40 1.00 37.09
N ALA A 245 12.22 0.66 36.10
CA ALA A 245 12.89 1.60 35.22
C ALA A 245 12.76 1.16 33.76
N ARG A 246 12.48 2.11 32.88
CA ARG A 246 12.38 2.03 31.40
C ARG A 246 13.58 1.35 30.67
N ARG A 247 14.45 0.59 31.35
CA ARG A 247 15.77 0.21 30.86
C ARG A 247 15.94 -1.24 30.43
N ARG A 248 14.96 -2.11 30.59
CA ARG A 248 15.09 -3.49 30.14
C ARG A 248 14.21 -3.72 28.92
N LEU A 249 14.88 -3.90 27.78
CA LEU A 249 14.24 -4.30 26.52
C LEU A 249 14.32 -5.83 26.42
N LYS A 250 13.24 -6.48 26.02
CA LYS A 250 13.24 -7.89 25.65
C LYS A 250 13.54 -8.05 24.16
N PRO A 251 14.26 -9.09 23.74
CA PRO A 251 14.44 -9.40 22.33
C PRO A 251 13.08 -9.62 21.63
N LEU A 252 12.94 -9.06 20.45
CA LEU A 252 11.87 -9.34 19.51
C LEU A 252 12.38 -10.37 18.51
N ARG A 253 12.06 -11.65 18.76
CA ARG A 253 12.49 -12.77 17.93
C ARG A 253 11.65 -12.88 16.70
N HIS A 254 12.26 -13.18 15.58
CA HIS A 254 11.54 -13.45 14.35
C HIS A 254 10.75 -14.77 14.45
N VAL A 255 9.44 -14.70 14.21
CA VAL A 255 8.53 -15.86 14.32
C VAL A 255 8.16 -16.40 12.95
N SER A 256 7.82 -15.52 12.00
CA SER A 256 7.39 -15.96 10.67
C SER A 256 7.54 -14.87 9.62
N THR A 257 7.67 -15.32 8.38
CA THR A 257 7.59 -14.49 7.18
C THR A 257 6.58 -15.10 6.22
N LYS A 258 5.67 -14.26 5.70
CA LYS A 258 4.77 -14.61 4.60
C LYS A 258 4.98 -13.61 3.47
N GLN A 259 4.94 -14.09 2.24
CA GLN A 259 5.04 -13.26 1.04
C GLN A 259 3.78 -13.40 0.20
N ALA A 260 3.35 -12.30 -0.40
CA ALA A 260 2.30 -12.33 -1.41
C ALA A 260 2.73 -13.17 -2.62
N ALA A 261 1.74 -13.72 -3.32
CA ALA A 261 2.00 -14.33 -4.61
C ALA A 261 2.62 -13.29 -5.57
N PRO A 262 3.68 -13.66 -6.30
CA PRO A 262 4.35 -12.75 -7.21
C PRO A 262 3.39 -12.15 -8.24
N THR A 263 3.29 -10.82 -8.29
CA THR A 263 2.42 -10.07 -9.19
C THR A 263 3.26 -9.22 -10.13
N PRO A 264 3.06 -9.25 -11.47
CA PRO A 264 3.74 -8.36 -12.39
C PRO A 264 3.44 -6.89 -12.02
N PHE A 265 4.49 -6.15 -11.72
CA PHE A 265 4.45 -4.73 -11.37
C PHE A 265 5.28 -3.93 -12.37
N LYS A 266 4.65 -2.98 -13.07
CA LYS A 266 5.33 -2.09 -14.03
C LYS A 266 5.33 -0.66 -13.55
N ILE A 267 6.51 -0.07 -13.45
CA ILE A 267 6.68 1.38 -13.36
C ILE A 267 6.55 1.93 -14.78
N VAL A 268 5.54 2.74 -15.01
CA VAL A 268 5.28 3.37 -16.30
C VAL A 268 5.99 4.73 -16.32
N PRO A 269 7.05 4.88 -17.12
CA PRO A 269 7.87 6.09 -17.06
C PRO A 269 7.13 7.36 -17.47
N GLY A 270 7.32 8.43 -16.70
CA GLY A 270 6.88 9.78 -17.07
C GLY A 270 5.38 10.00 -17.02
N VAL A 271 4.61 9.08 -16.43
CA VAL A 271 3.17 9.27 -16.25
C VAL A 271 2.83 9.54 -14.79
N SER A 272 1.79 10.36 -14.59
CA SER A 272 1.23 10.72 -13.29
C SER A 272 -0.07 9.95 -13.00
N HIS A 273 -0.59 10.10 -11.79
CA HIS A 273 -1.83 9.44 -11.35
C HIS A 273 -3.02 9.78 -12.24
N SER A 274 -3.19 11.05 -12.58
CA SER A 274 -4.30 11.59 -13.34
C SER A 274 -3.88 12.82 -14.13
N GLY A 275 -4.81 13.41 -14.88
CA GLY A 275 -4.56 14.57 -15.74
C GLY A 275 -4.56 14.19 -17.22
N THR A 276 -4.86 15.19 -18.06
CA THR A 276 -5.02 15.01 -19.51
C THR A 276 -3.69 14.98 -20.26
N ASP A 277 -2.61 15.48 -19.64
CA ASP A 277 -1.31 15.58 -20.30
C ASP A 277 -0.41 14.38 -19.95
N MET A 278 -0.32 14.03 -18.67
CA MET A 278 0.61 13.01 -18.16
C MET A 278 -0.10 11.82 -17.48
N GLY A 279 -1.43 11.87 -17.29
CA GLY A 279 -2.15 10.86 -16.54
C GLY A 279 -2.05 9.47 -17.15
N ILE A 280 -1.83 8.44 -16.32
CA ILE A 280 -1.65 7.02 -16.72
C ILE A 280 -2.77 6.50 -17.63
N MET A 281 -3.95 7.08 -17.57
CA MET A 281 -5.09 6.74 -18.43
C MET A 281 -5.54 7.89 -19.31
N ALA A 282 -5.84 9.06 -18.75
CA ALA A 282 -6.38 10.19 -19.49
C ALA A 282 -5.34 10.92 -20.36
N GLY A 283 -4.06 10.72 -20.09
CA GLY A 283 -2.95 11.20 -20.92
C GLY A 283 -2.77 10.40 -22.22
N VAL A 284 -3.35 9.20 -22.31
CA VAL A 284 -3.26 8.37 -23.51
C VAL A 284 -4.08 9.00 -24.67
N ARG A 285 -3.44 9.14 -25.85
CA ARG A 285 -4.08 9.64 -27.06
C ARG A 285 -4.27 8.52 -28.08
N ASP A 286 -5.35 8.60 -28.86
CA ASP A 286 -5.61 7.67 -29.96
C ASP A 286 -4.96 8.17 -31.26
N ASP A 287 -3.69 8.54 -31.21
CA ASP A 287 -2.90 9.14 -32.29
C ASP A 287 -1.94 8.16 -33.00
N GLY A 288 -1.93 6.91 -32.58
CA GLY A 288 -1.05 5.87 -33.13
C GLY A 288 0.41 5.91 -32.63
N ARG A 289 0.82 6.90 -31.84
CA ARG A 289 2.17 6.96 -31.29
C ARG A 289 2.38 5.93 -30.18
N PRO A 290 3.55 5.36 -30.03
CA PRO A 290 3.84 4.46 -28.90
C PRO A 290 3.54 5.12 -27.56
N HIS A 291 2.84 4.39 -26.68
CA HIS A 291 2.53 4.88 -25.33
C HIS A 291 2.81 3.76 -24.31
N PRO A 292 3.63 4.02 -23.27
CA PRO A 292 4.08 2.97 -22.36
C PRO A 292 2.94 2.30 -21.57
N THR A 293 1.89 3.03 -21.24
CA THR A 293 0.69 2.45 -20.59
C THR A 293 -0.02 1.46 -21.51
N VAL A 294 -0.17 1.81 -22.80
CA VAL A 294 -0.84 0.95 -23.80
C VAL A 294 -0.07 -0.33 -24.02
N ASP A 295 1.26 -0.24 -24.23
CA ASP A 295 2.13 -1.40 -24.36
C ASP A 295 2.03 -2.33 -23.16
N ALA A 296 2.15 -1.80 -21.96
CA ALA A 296 2.06 -2.58 -20.72
C ALA A 296 0.69 -3.29 -20.58
N ILE A 297 -0.43 -2.61 -20.89
CA ILE A 297 -1.77 -3.21 -20.84
C ILE A 297 -1.90 -4.34 -21.86
N LEU A 298 -1.44 -4.14 -23.11
CA LEU A 298 -1.51 -5.18 -24.14
C LEU A 298 -0.71 -6.41 -23.78
N ARG A 299 0.48 -6.23 -23.18
CA ARG A 299 1.31 -7.33 -22.67
C ARG A 299 0.62 -8.08 -21.52
N CYS A 300 -0.07 -7.38 -20.64
CA CYS A 300 -0.88 -8.01 -19.59
C CYS A 300 -2.04 -8.84 -20.20
N LEU A 301 -2.76 -8.30 -21.17
CA LEU A 301 -3.88 -8.98 -21.84
C LEU A 301 -3.44 -10.20 -22.65
N ALA A 302 -2.19 -10.24 -23.09
CA ALA A 302 -1.62 -11.37 -23.84
C ALA A 302 -1.28 -12.58 -22.95
N VAL A 303 -1.28 -12.42 -21.62
CA VAL A 303 -1.00 -13.53 -20.69
C VAL A 303 -2.16 -14.52 -20.71
N SER A 304 -1.86 -15.79 -21.00
CA SER A 304 -2.86 -16.87 -21.06
C SER A 304 -2.70 -17.93 -19.98
N ASP A 305 -1.52 -17.98 -19.34
CA ASP A 305 -1.17 -19.01 -18.38
C ASP A 305 -0.19 -18.51 -17.31
N ALA A 306 0.09 -19.36 -16.32
CA ALA A 306 1.00 -19.03 -15.23
C ALA A 306 2.46 -18.81 -15.67
N ALA A 307 2.91 -19.49 -16.73
CA ALA A 307 4.26 -19.32 -17.24
C ALA A 307 4.43 -17.96 -17.91
N GLY A 308 3.46 -17.55 -18.74
CA GLY A 308 3.39 -16.21 -19.33
C GLY A 308 3.31 -15.11 -18.27
N HIS A 309 2.52 -15.32 -17.22
CA HIS A 309 2.43 -14.37 -16.08
C HIS A 309 3.78 -14.21 -15.37
N ALA A 310 4.47 -15.31 -15.08
CA ALA A 310 5.80 -15.28 -14.46
C ALA A 310 6.88 -14.68 -15.39
N ALA A 311 6.80 -14.94 -16.69
CA ALA A 311 7.71 -14.35 -17.67
C ALA A 311 7.51 -12.83 -17.79
N LEU A 312 6.25 -12.38 -17.83
CA LEU A 312 5.95 -10.95 -17.86
C LEU A 312 6.42 -10.24 -16.59
N ARG A 313 6.29 -10.88 -15.43
CA ARG A 313 6.84 -10.35 -14.19
C ARG A 313 8.34 -10.12 -14.28
N LYS A 314 9.11 -11.12 -14.73
CA LYS A 314 10.57 -10.99 -14.89
C LYS A 314 10.94 -9.86 -15.86
N ALA A 315 10.18 -9.72 -16.95
CA ALA A 315 10.41 -8.66 -17.91
C ALA A 315 10.15 -7.28 -17.29
N PHE A 316 9.05 -7.10 -16.57
CA PHE A 316 8.74 -5.85 -15.87
C PHE A 316 9.74 -5.54 -14.76
N ASP A 317 10.18 -6.53 -13.98
CA ASP A 317 11.21 -6.35 -12.95
C ASP A 317 12.53 -5.85 -13.56
N ALA A 318 12.97 -6.43 -14.70
CA ALA A 318 14.18 -6.00 -15.39
C ALA A 318 14.05 -4.59 -15.97
N GLU A 319 12.91 -4.27 -16.59
CA GLU A 319 12.63 -2.94 -17.14
C GLU A 319 12.54 -1.87 -16.04
N ASN A 320 11.93 -2.20 -14.89
CA ASN A 320 11.85 -1.30 -13.72
C ASN A 320 13.26 -1.03 -13.17
N ALA A 321 14.09 -2.07 -13.02
CA ALA A 321 15.46 -1.94 -12.53
C ALA A 321 16.30 -1.06 -13.47
N ALA A 322 16.22 -1.29 -14.79
CA ALA A 322 16.90 -0.48 -15.79
C ALA A 322 16.42 0.97 -15.76
N HIS A 323 15.09 1.19 -15.70
CA HIS A 323 14.51 2.52 -15.61
C HIS A 323 14.99 3.24 -14.35
N GLN A 324 14.94 2.62 -13.17
CA GLN A 324 15.40 3.25 -11.92
C GLN A 324 16.91 3.46 -11.87
N HIS A 325 17.69 2.60 -12.50
CA HIS A 325 19.14 2.82 -12.61
C HIS A 325 19.46 4.04 -13.50
N LEU A 326 18.74 4.21 -14.61
CA LEU A 326 18.88 5.36 -15.51
C LEU A 326 18.27 6.62 -14.93
N SER A 327 17.18 6.50 -14.16
CA SER A 327 16.42 7.62 -13.61
C SER A 327 16.85 8.05 -12.20
N ARG A 328 18.08 7.75 -11.77
CA ARG A 328 18.72 8.58 -10.72
C ARG A 328 18.80 10.03 -11.19
N ARG A 329 17.73 10.46 -11.85
CA ARG A 329 17.63 11.77 -12.45
C ARG A 329 17.33 12.78 -11.37
N ILE A 330 18.01 13.86 -11.51
CA ILE A 330 17.71 15.10 -10.82
C ILE A 330 16.67 15.81 -11.68
N GLU A 331 15.51 16.04 -11.09
CA GLU A 331 14.51 16.94 -11.66
C GLU A 331 14.66 18.31 -10.99
N VAL A 332 14.80 19.37 -11.80
CA VAL A 332 14.91 20.74 -11.31
C VAL A 332 13.66 21.51 -11.69
N GLU A 333 12.87 21.86 -10.69
CA GLU A 333 11.74 22.79 -10.86
C GLU A 333 12.20 24.22 -10.63
N LYS A 334 12.11 25.05 -11.66
CA LYS A 334 12.42 26.48 -11.56
C LYS A 334 11.27 27.21 -10.88
N VAL A 335 11.53 27.81 -9.74
CA VAL A 335 10.56 28.62 -9.01
C VAL A 335 10.91 30.09 -9.21
N PRO A 336 10.00 30.92 -9.78
CA PRO A 336 10.26 32.35 -9.94
C PRO A 336 10.59 33.01 -8.60
N VAL A 337 11.71 33.76 -8.54
CA VAL A 337 12.13 34.54 -7.36
C VAL A 337 12.59 33.71 -6.14
N LEU A 338 12.48 32.39 -6.17
CA LEU A 338 12.91 31.47 -5.11
C LEU A 338 14.01 30.52 -5.62
N PRO A 339 14.76 29.87 -4.73
CA PRO A 339 15.70 28.83 -5.14
C PRO A 339 14.96 27.69 -5.89
N ASP A 340 15.64 27.15 -6.92
CA ASP A 340 15.16 26.00 -7.65
C ASP A 340 14.89 24.81 -6.69
N ARG A 341 13.77 24.12 -6.88
CA ARG A 341 13.49 22.88 -6.15
C ARG A 341 14.13 21.72 -6.87
N ILE A 342 14.82 20.88 -6.11
CA ILE A 342 15.54 19.71 -6.64
C ILE A 342 14.88 18.46 -6.10
N TYR A 343 14.50 17.56 -7.01
CA TYR A 343 13.95 16.27 -6.68
C TYR A 343 14.88 15.16 -7.19
N ILE A 344 15.17 14.20 -6.32
CA ILE A 344 15.98 13.05 -6.64
C ILE A 344 15.05 11.83 -6.69
N HIS A 345 14.95 11.19 -7.84
CA HIS A 345 14.08 10.03 -8.05
C HIS A 345 14.74 8.74 -7.55
N ASP A 346 14.92 8.64 -6.25
CA ASP A 346 15.43 7.44 -5.60
C ASP A 346 14.33 6.37 -5.43
N PRO A 347 14.67 5.07 -5.43
CA PRO A 347 13.74 4.04 -4.99
C PRO A 347 13.43 4.14 -3.49
N HIS A 348 12.17 3.97 -3.14
CA HIS A 348 11.69 4.02 -1.75
C HIS A 348 11.09 2.68 -1.33
N ALA A 349 11.13 2.39 -0.05
CA ALA A 349 10.39 1.28 0.57
C ALA A 349 9.32 1.83 1.52
N MET A 350 8.18 1.14 1.62
CA MET A 350 7.17 1.45 2.62
C MET A 350 7.15 0.33 3.67
N VAL A 351 7.17 0.70 4.94
CA VAL A 351 7.02 -0.26 6.03
C VAL A 351 5.84 0.15 6.90
N ILE A 352 4.99 -0.82 7.21
CA ILE A 352 3.86 -0.65 8.12
C ILE A 352 4.14 -1.45 9.37
N PHE A 353 4.39 -0.74 10.46
CA PHE A 353 4.55 -1.34 11.78
C PHE A 353 3.22 -1.44 12.49
N ARG A 354 2.95 -2.60 13.10
CA ARG A 354 1.82 -2.80 14.01
C ARG A 354 2.33 -3.31 15.34
N VAL A 355 1.97 -2.62 16.42
CA VAL A 355 2.34 -3.05 17.76
C VAL A 355 1.13 -3.68 18.43
N LEU A 356 1.25 -4.95 18.76
CA LEU A 356 0.21 -5.79 19.33
C LEU A 356 0.70 -6.40 20.65
N ASP A 357 -0.18 -6.80 21.52
CA ASP A 357 0.15 -7.68 22.62
C ASP A 357 -0.15 -9.16 22.30
N ALA A 358 0.21 -10.05 23.20
CA ALA A 358 0.01 -11.49 23.04
C ALA A 358 -1.47 -11.91 22.94
N THR A 359 -2.42 -11.02 23.27
CA THR A 359 -3.86 -11.24 23.09
C THR A 359 -4.37 -10.74 21.73
N GLY A 360 -3.50 -10.12 20.93
CA GLY A 360 -3.84 -9.47 19.67
C GLY A 360 -4.38 -8.05 19.83
N ALA A 361 -4.44 -7.53 21.06
CA ALA A 361 -4.84 -6.15 21.30
C ALA A 361 -3.73 -5.18 20.86
N ARG A 362 -4.13 -4.02 20.33
CA ARG A 362 -3.18 -2.99 19.91
C ARG A 362 -2.57 -2.28 21.09
N VAL A 363 -1.27 -1.99 20.97
CA VAL A 363 -0.53 -1.21 21.96
C VAL A 363 -0.25 0.17 21.40
N PRO A 364 -1.08 1.18 21.72
CA PRO A 364 -1.07 2.48 21.00
C PRO A 364 0.07 3.41 21.41
N GLU A 365 0.60 3.27 22.64
CA GLU A 365 1.52 4.23 23.23
C GLU A 365 2.95 3.68 23.30
N MET A 366 3.52 3.48 22.12
CA MET A 366 4.88 3.01 21.95
C MET A 366 5.69 4.01 21.12
N ASP A 367 6.93 4.28 21.55
CA ASP A 367 7.93 4.92 20.72
C ASP A 367 8.66 3.87 19.91
N LEU A 368 8.67 4.04 18.57
CA LEU A 368 9.44 3.23 17.66
C LEU A 368 10.65 4.04 17.21
N LEU A 369 11.84 3.56 17.49
CA LEU A 369 13.10 4.19 17.18
C LEU A 369 13.91 3.30 16.24
N LEU A 370 14.15 3.76 15.02
CA LEU A 370 15.08 3.12 14.10
C LEU A 370 16.52 3.40 14.56
N THR A 371 17.41 2.47 14.34
CA THR A 371 18.81 2.55 14.73
C THR A 371 19.72 2.01 13.65
N ALA A 372 20.99 2.40 13.67
CA ALA A 372 22.01 1.93 12.72
C ALA A 372 23.33 1.59 13.43
N GLY A 373 24.11 0.76 12.77
CA GLY A 373 25.43 0.32 13.23
C GLY A 373 25.39 -0.70 14.38
N PRO A 374 26.54 -1.30 14.71
CA PRO A 374 26.64 -2.36 15.70
C PRO A 374 26.19 -1.95 17.11
N ALA A 375 26.32 -0.67 17.45
CA ALA A 375 25.87 -0.13 18.75
C ALA A 375 24.37 0.15 18.80
N GLY A 376 23.64 0.06 17.69
CA GLY A 376 22.22 0.39 17.59
C GLY A 376 21.95 1.86 17.94
N ASP A 377 22.72 2.78 17.34
CA ASP A 377 22.64 4.21 17.60
C ASP A 377 21.76 4.90 16.57
N PRO A 378 20.67 5.60 16.99
CA PRO A 378 19.81 6.31 16.06
C PRO A 378 20.50 7.51 15.38
N ASN A 379 21.57 8.04 15.99
CA ASN A 379 22.33 9.15 15.40
C ASN A 379 23.21 8.73 14.20
N GLN A 380 23.38 7.42 13.99
CA GLN A 380 24.09 6.89 12.83
C GLN A 380 23.20 6.69 11.60
N LEU A 381 21.90 6.89 11.71
CA LEU A 381 21.01 6.85 10.55
C LEU A 381 21.41 7.93 9.54
N PRO A 382 21.49 7.57 8.23
CA PRO A 382 21.90 8.53 7.20
C PRO A 382 20.85 9.63 7.04
N GLN A 383 21.27 10.86 6.89
CA GLN A 383 20.34 11.99 6.68
C GLN A 383 19.50 11.77 5.42
N GLY A 384 18.19 12.04 5.51
CA GLY A 384 17.25 11.89 4.39
C GLY A 384 16.73 10.47 4.19
N PHE A 385 17.02 9.53 5.10
CA PHE A 385 16.49 8.17 5.01
C PHE A 385 14.97 8.09 5.20
N LEU A 386 14.41 8.96 6.02
CA LEU A 386 12.96 9.01 6.30
C LEU A 386 12.33 10.13 5.48
N THR A 387 11.52 9.75 4.49
CA THR A 387 10.79 10.72 3.64
C THR A 387 9.48 11.13 4.29
N ASP A 388 8.73 10.17 4.86
CA ASP A 388 7.45 10.45 5.52
C ASP A 388 7.15 9.42 6.61
N ARG A 389 6.33 9.84 7.58
CA ARG A 389 5.81 9.01 8.67
C ARG A 389 4.37 9.38 8.98
N GLN A 390 3.49 8.41 8.89
CA GLN A 390 2.07 8.59 9.21
C GLN A 390 1.58 7.55 10.22
N GLY A 391 0.86 8.01 11.24
CA GLY A 391 0.10 7.15 12.16
C GLY A 391 -1.35 7.08 11.73
N ASN A 392 -1.99 5.92 11.83
CA ASN A 392 -3.40 5.80 11.56
C ASN A 392 -4.24 6.25 12.78
N ARG A 393 -5.20 7.16 12.56
CA ARG A 393 -6.01 7.74 13.65
C ARG A 393 -6.97 6.72 14.27
N ARG A 394 -7.53 5.83 13.46
CA ARG A 394 -8.47 4.79 13.90
C ARG A 394 -7.78 3.55 14.46
N ALA A 395 -6.48 3.44 14.22
CA ALA A 395 -5.65 2.34 14.69
C ALA A 395 -4.36 2.87 15.32
N PRO A 396 -4.44 3.52 16.48
CA PRO A 396 -3.24 3.91 17.21
C PRO A 396 -2.31 2.70 17.41
N GLY A 397 -1.02 2.87 17.17
CA GLY A 397 -0.06 1.77 17.13
C GLY A 397 0.23 1.21 15.73
N ASN A 398 -0.57 1.55 14.72
CA ASN A 398 -0.20 1.34 13.32
C ASN A 398 0.53 2.56 12.78
N LEU A 399 1.75 2.36 12.29
CA LEU A 399 2.63 3.41 11.77
C LEU A 399 3.11 3.03 10.37
N ALA A 400 2.91 3.90 9.40
CA ALA A 400 3.48 3.76 8.05
C ALA A 400 4.70 4.69 7.91
N PHE A 401 5.84 4.12 7.55
CA PHE A 401 7.07 4.84 7.26
C PHE A 401 7.38 4.70 5.77
N PHE A 402 7.73 5.80 5.14
CA PHE A 402 8.22 5.83 3.77
C PHE A 402 9.70 6.18 3.80
N LEU A 403 10.51 5.21 3.40
CA LEU A 403 11.96 5.23 3.57
C LEU A 403 12.64 5.38 2.22
N ASN A 404 13.58 6.28 2.09
CA ASN A 404 14.46 6.36 0.94
C ASN A 404 15.44 5.17 0.98
N HIS A 405 15.14 4.14 0.20
CA HIS A 405 15.91 2.90 0.18
C HIS A 405 17.34 3.13 -0.33
N ALA A 406 17.54 4.01 -1.32
CA ALA A 406 18.86 4.30 -1.85
C ALA A 406 19.77 4.93 -0.79
N VAL A 407 19.22 5.81 0.03
CA VAL A 407 19.95 6.45 1.14
C VAL A 407 20.35 5.42 2.19
N LEU A 408 19.46 4.50 2.56
CA LEU A 408 19.77 3.43 3.52
C LEU A 408 20.79 2.42 2.97
N ALA A 409 20.64 2.01 1.71
CA ALA A 409 21.55 1.06 1.06
C ALA A 409 22.93 1.65 0.73
N GLY A 410 23.07 2.96 0.85
CA GLY A 410 24.23 3.70 0.38
C GLY A 410 24.11 4.05 -1.10
N CYS A 411 24.51 5.27 -1.43
CA CYS A 411 24.43 5.77 -2.80
C CYS A 411 25.62 6.67 -3.12
N PRO A 412 26.10 6.68 -4.38
CA PRO A 412 27.19 7.55 -4.82
C PRO A 412 26.79 9.01 -4.78
N GLU A 413 27.78 9.87 -4.90
CA GLU A 413 27.52 11.29 -5.09
C GLU A 413 26.68 11.55 -6.34
N LEU A 414 25.86 12.57 -6.29
CA LEU A 414 24.99 12.97 -7.38
C LEU A 414 25.26 14.43 -7.76
N ARG A 415 25.48 14.66 -9.05
CA ARG A 415 25.73 15.99 -9.61
C ARG A 415 24.69 16.32 -10.66
N ASP A 416 24.32 17.60 -10.76
CA ASP A 416 23.41 18.08 -11.81
C ASP A 416 24.13 18.13 -13.18
N GLU A 417 23.39 18.48 -14.23
CA GLU A 417 23.90 18.62 -15.60
C GLU A 417 25.04 19.66 -15.73
N ARG A 418 25.17 20.58 -14.75
CA ARG A 418 26.22 21.59 -14.69
C ARG A 418 27.39 21.16 -13.82
N GLY A 419 27.41 19.89 -13.35
CA GLY A 419 28.45 19.37 -12.49
C GLY A 419 28.39 19.83 -11.03
N ARG A 420 27.36 20.56 -10.61
CA ARG A 420 27.20 20.98 -9.21
C ARG A 420 26.77 19.80 -8.35
N LEU A 421 27.40 19.68 -7.17
CA LEU A 421 27.05 18.63 -6.21
C LEU A 421 25.63 18.86 -5.68
N VAL A 422 24.75 17.88 -5.88
CA VAL A 422 23.37 17.86 -5.39
C VAL A 422 23.26 17.01 -4.12
N ARG A 423 23.93 15.87 -4.11
CA ARG A 423 24.02 14.99 -2.93
C ARG A 423 25.43 14.40 -2.85
N ALA A 424 26.05 14.49 -1.68
CA ALA A 424 27.31 13.81 -1.41
C ALA A 424 27.11 12.28 -1.36
N GLU A 425 28.17 11.52 -1.55
CA GLU A 425 28.16 10.08 -1.32
C GLU A 425 27.67 9.76 0.09
N LEU A 426 26.77 8.77 0.19
CA LEU A 426 26.27 8.26 1.46
C LEU A 426 26.69 6.80 1.59
N LEU A 427 27.44 6.50 2.65
CA LEU A 427 27.85 5.15 2.98
C LEU A 427 26.77 4.46 3.83
N PRO A 428 26.45 3.17 3.57
CA PRO A 428 25.51 2.44 4.40
C PRO A 428 26.06 2.25 5.81
N ARG A 429 25.18 2.13 6.79
CA ARG A 429 25.52 1.98 8.22
C ARG A 429 24.85 0.74 8.83
N PRO A 430 24.98 -0.46 8.22
CA PRO A 430 24.39 -1.67 8.78
C PRO A 430 25.06 -2.09 10.10
N PRO A 431 24.40 -2.94 10.89
CA PRO A 431 23.01 -3.38 10.69
C PRO A 431 22.01 -2.26 11.06
N TYR A 432 20.94 -2.16 10.28
CA TYR A 432 19.79 -1.37 10.68
C TYR A 432 18.90 -2.21 11.60
N SER A 433 18.39 -1.58 12.64
CA SER A 433 17.58 -2.25 13.65
C SER A 433 16.53 -1.29 14.21
N LEU A 434 15.77 -1.72 15.20
CA LEU A 434 14.79 -0.89 15.88
C LEU A 434 14.66 -1.21 17.36
N LYS A 435 14.14 -0.21 18.10
CA LYS A 435 13.78 -0.32 19.51
C LYS A 435 12.34 0.16 19.70
N LEU A 436 11.57 -0.54 20.51
CA LEU A 436 10.24 -0.16 20.96
C LEU A 436 10.28 0.18 22.44
N SER A 437 9.74 1.34 22.81
CA SER A 437 9.68 1.76 24.21
C SER A 437 8.26 2.20 24.58
N PRO A 438 7.66 1.67 25.66
CA PRO A 438 6.37 2.16 26.15
C PRO A 438 6.50 3.61 26.63
N ARG A 439 5.52 4.46 26.29
CA ARG A 439 5.50 5.87 26.68
C ARG A 439 5.06 6.08 28.11
N VAL A 440 4.12 5.28 28.57
CA VAL A 440 3.47 5.44 29.88
C VAL A 440 3.69 4.20 30.73
N ASP A 441 4.12 4.39 31.98
CA ASP A 441 4.51 3.31 32.87
C ASP A 441 3.62 3.20 34.13
N ASP A 442 2.58 4.01 34.24
CA ASP A 442 1.66 4.07 35.40
C ASP A 442 0.38 3.23 35.23
N ARG A 443 0.25 2.50 34.13
CA ARG A 443 -0.93 1.68 33.84
C ARG A 443 -0.92 0.38 34.63
N LEU A 444 -2.14 -0.08 34.99
CA LEU A 444 -2.36 -1.38 35.60
C LEU A 444 -1.95 -2.55 34.68
N VAL A 445 -1.97 -2.30 33.39
CA VAL A 445 -1.47 -3.21 32.37
C VAL A 445 -0.34 -2.50 31.60
N GLY A 446 0.83 -3.07 31.64
CA GLY A 446 2.00 -2.55 30.95
C GLY A 446 2.56 -3.57 29.95
N HIS A 447 3.55 -3.13 29.19
CA HIS A 447 4.24 -3.94 28.20
C HIS A 447 5.76 -3.78 28.35
N TRP A 448 6.49 -4.84 28.07
CA TRP A 448 7.94 -4.74 27.97
C TRP A 448 8.29 -3.95 26.70
N GLY A 449 9.33 -3.13 26.79
CA GLY A 449 9.98 -2.60 25.61
C GLY A 449 10.63 -3.71 24.78
N GLY A 450 10.85 -3.47 23.51
CA GLY A 450 11.41 -4.45 22.58
C GLY A 450 12.67 -3.93 21.87
N VAL A 451 13.58 -4.81 21.54
CA VAL A 451 14.69 -4.58 20.62
C VAL A 451 14.72 -5.73 19.62
N LEU A 452 14.91 -5.41 18.34
CA LEU A 452 14.99 -6.45 17.31
C LEU A 452 16.17 -7.39 17.64
N ASP A 453 15.91 -8.70 17.60
CA ASP A 453 16.92 -9.70 17.90
C ASP A 453 18.08 -9.57 16.88
N PRO A 454 19.34 -9.46 17.35
CA PRO A 454 20.49 -9.38 16.45
C PRO A 454 20.63 -10.58 15.50
N GLU A 455 20.08 -11.74 15.85
CA GLU A 455 20.07 -12.92 14.96
C GLU A 455 19.26 -12.70 13.68
N PHE A 456 18.35 -11.75 13.66
CA PHE A 456 17.63 -11.37 12.44
C PHE A 456 18.56 -10.68 11.42
N GLY A 457 19.65 -10.08 11.88
CA GLY A 457 20.62 -9.41 11.02
C GLY A 457 20.23 -7.96 10.71
N ASP A 458 20.07 -7.64 9.44
CA ASP A 458 19.83 -6.28 8.97
C ASP A 458 18.36 -6.09 8.58
N LEU A 459 17.68 -5.15 9.24
CA LEU A 459 16.30 -4.79 8.94
C LEU A 459 16.12 -4.33 7.47
N LEU A 460 17.13 -3.69 6.88
CA LEU A 460 17.06 -3.24 5.49
C LEU A 460 16.84 -4.39 4.50
N ALA A 461 17.37 -5.58 4.79
CA ALA A 461 17.16 -6.76 3.95
C ALA A 461 15.67 -7.18 3.87
N ALA A 462 14.87 -6.83 4.89
CA ALA A 462 13.43 -7.05 4.91
C ALA A 462 12.61 -5.93 4.24
N LEU A 463 13.25 -4.87 3.77
CA LEU A 463 12.61 -3.66 3.23
C LEU A 463 13.00 -3.42 1.76
N PRO A 464 12.60 -4.32 0.83
CA PRO A 464 12.96 -4.16 -0.57
C PRO A 464 12.35 -2.89 -1.19
N PRO A 465 13.02 -2.26 -2.16
CA PRO A 465 12.53 -1.06 -2.81
C PRO A 465 11.23 -1.31 -3.59
N ASN A 466 10.38 -0.27 -3.68
CA ASN A 466 9.08 -0.27 -4.36
C ASN A 466 8.09 -1.32 -3.83
N ARG A 467 8.27 -1.76 -2.59
CA ARG A 467 7.38 -2.75 -1.94
C ARG A 467 6.96 -2.29 -0.56
N THR A 468 5.84 -2.84 -0.11
CA THR A 468 5.36 -2.67 1.25
C THR A 468 5.74 -3.88 2.09
N THR A 469 6.39 -3.65 3.23
CA THR A 469 6.60 -4.66 4.25
C THR A 469 5.70 -4.35 5.45
N ILE A 470 4.92 -5.33 5.90
CA ILE A 470 4.14 -5.25 7.14
C ILE A 470 4.95 -5.96 8.22
N ILE A 471 5.15 -5.31 9.36
CA ILE A 471 5.88 -5.87 10.50
C ILE A 471 5.00 -5.80 11.74
N ASP A 472 4.66 -6.95 12.28
CA ASP A 472 3.96 -7.10 13.54
C ASP A 472 4.95 -7.32 14.68
N PHE A 473 4.84 -6.50 15.72
CA PHE A 473 5.52 -6.69 16.98
C PHE A 473 4.53 -7.16 18.03
N VAL A 474 4.73 -8.37 18.54
CA VAL A 474 3.91 -8.96 19.60
C VAL A 474 4.64 -8.82 20.91
N LEU A 475 4.15 -7.93 21.77
CA LEU A 475 4.78 -7.60 23.05
C LEU A 475 4.21 -8.42 24.19
N THR A 476 5.07 -8.75 25.17
CA THR A 476 4.64 -9.39 26.40
C THR A 476 3.85 -8.42 27.25
N ARG A 477 2.61 -8.80 27.56
CA ARG A 477 1.70 -8.06 28.41
C ARG A 477 1.93 -8.43 29.87
N VAL A 478 2.03 -7.43 30.73
CA VAL A 478 2.21 -7.63 32.18
C VAL A 478 1.06 -6.95 32.91
N VAL A 479 0.39 -7.69 33.76
CA VAL A 479 -0.66 -7.17 34.64
C VAL A 479 -0.06 -6.97 36.02
N ARG A 480 -0.14 -5.74 36.55
CA ARG A 480 0.39 -5.43 37.89
C ARG A 480 -0.48 -6.11 38.96
N GLU A 481 0.15 -6.56 40.04
CA GLU A 481 -0.56 -7.22 41.15
C GLU A 481 -1.66 -6.32 41.76
N SER A 482 -1.46 -5.01 41.72
CA SER A 482 -2.44 -4.04 42.20
C SER A 482 -3.80 -4.05 41.48
N VAL A 483 -3.87 -4.72 40.28
CA VAL A 483 -5.15 -4.98 39.60
C VAL A 483 -5.99 -6.00 40.37
N PHE A 484 -5.35 -6.91 41.09
CA PHE A 484 -6.01 -7.98 41.79
C PHE A 484 -6.10 -7.64 43.27
N ARG A 485 -7.31 -7.51 43.78
CA ARG A 485 -7.57 -7.37 45.20
C ARG A 485 -8.04 -8.70 45.74
N LEU A 486 -7.12 -9.39 46.38
CA LEU A 486 -7.41 -10.64 47.07
C LEU A 486 -7.62 -10.34 48.56
N THR A 487 -8.84 -10.45 49.04
CA THR A 487 -9.15 -10.37 50.49
C THR A 487 -9.71 -11.70 50.95
N ARG A 488 -9.29 -12.14 52.14
CA ARG A 488 -9.84 -13.33 52.81
C ARG A 488 -11.17 -13.06 53.49
N ASN A 489 -11.49 -11.79 53.81
CA ASN A 489 -12.70 -11.38 54.46
C ASN A 489 -13.46 -10.39 53.59
N LEU A 490 -14.58 -10.84 53.03
CA LEU A 490 -15.50 -10.01 52.28
C LEU A 490 -16.49 -9.32 53.26
N ALA A 491 -16.11 -8.16 53.77
CA ALA A 491 -17.01 -7.34 54.58
C ALA A 491 -18.10 -6.68 53.72
N LYS A 492 -17.88 -6.49 52.43
CA LYS A 492 -18.85 -5.90 51.49
C LYS A 492 -19.53 -7.00 50.68
N ARG A 493 -20.85 -6.88 50.53
CA ARG A 493 -21.63 -7.75 49.61
C ARG A 493 -21.66 -7.28 48.17
N SER A 494 -21.20 -6.06 47.89
CA SER A 494 -21.18 -5.46 46.56
C SER A 494 -19.87 -4.76 46.33
N PHE A 495 -19.29 -4.93 45.14
CA PHE A 495 -18.09 -4.25 44.66
C PHE A 495 -18.42 -3.24 43.56
N ARG A 496 -19.74 -2.90 43.40
CA ARG A 496 -20.22 -2.06 42.30
C ARG A 496 -19.59 -0.67 42.30
N ASP A 497 -19.28 -0.14 43.47
CA ASP A 497 -18.79 1.22 43.69
C ASP A 497 -17.30 1.27 44.04
N ASP A 498 -16.60 0.14 43.88
CA ASP A 498 -15.15 0.08 44.14
C ASP A 498 -14.38 0.39 42.88
N ASP A 499 -13.50 1.40 42.93
CA ASP A 499 -12.59 1.68 41.83
C ASP A 499 -11.57 0.53 41.69
N PRO A 500 -11.45 -0.05 40.50
CA PRO A 500 -10.44 -1.06 40.25
C PRO A 500 -9.03 -0.50 40.53
N GLY A 501 -8.25 -1.15 41.38
CA GLY A 501 -6.90 -0.73 41.71
C GLY A 501 -6.75 0.42 42.72
N GLY A 502 -7.82 1.00 43.27
CA GLY A 502 -7.74 1.97 44.37
C GLY A 502 -7.17 1.36 45.67
N ALA A 503 -6.46 2.10 46.50
CA ALA A 503 -6.04 1.64 47.82
C ALA A 503 -7.26 1.45 48.74
N PHE A 504 -7.27 0.36 49.49
CA PHE A 504 -8.19 0.21 50.62
C PHE A 504 -7.64 0.93 51.83
#